data_c1bc3ee31f6ef9d518b4d21ef0d41cae
#
_entry.id   c1bc3ee31f6ef9d518b4d21ef0d41cae
#
_cell.length_a   1.000
_cell.length_b   1.000
_cell.length_c   1.000
_cell.angle_alpha   90.00
_cell.angle_beta   90.00
_cell.angle_gamma   90.00
#
_symmetry.space_group_name_H-M   'P 1'
#
loop_
_entity.id
_entity.type
_entity.pdbx_description
1 polymer ?
#
loop_
_entity_poly.entity_id
_entity_poly.type
_entity_poly.pdbx_seq_one_letter_code
_entity_poly.pdbx_strand_id
1 'polypeptide(L)'
;MQTKIASMLGIEFPILAFSHCRDVVAAVSKAGGMGVLGVTAHTPKQLEIDCDWIEEQIGPNKSYGIDVLIPAKYTGSDEGGLTAERLAPMIPAEHRVFVNEILARYDVPPLPDGEIAPTGEGTWSHKGAQPLVDIALARRIRLIVNALGPAPATLVTQAHDANVHVAGLVGTKVHAERQVNNGVDFVVAQGYEAGGHTGDIASMVLIPEVVDAISPVPVVAAGGIGRGRQIAAAMALGAQGVWTGSVWLTTEEAETHPVVKQKFLTATSSDTVRSRASTGKPARQLRTAWTGEWENPDNPKPLGMPLHGMLIAEAQRRIGRSANVPGSGAERLVNYFVGQIVGNMNQIKPAGRVVMDMVEEYLEVVEGLAASLHADA
;
A
#
# COMPACT_ATOMS: atom_id res chain seq x y z
N MET A 1 23.08 2.86 -7.70
CA MET A 1 23.08 2.90 -6.20
C MET A 1 23.31 1.48 -5.70
N GLN A 2 24.52 1.19 -5.20
CA GLN A 2 24.87 -0.15 -4.75
C GLN A 2 24.49 -0.36 -3.28
N THR A 3 23.48 -1.17 -3.01
CA THR A 3 23.06 -1.56 -1.66
C THR A 3 22.80 -3.06 -1.60
N LYS A 4 22.70 -3.61 -0.38
CA LYS A 4 22.37 -5.05 -0.21
C LYS A 4 21.01 -5.39 -0.84
N ILE A 5 20.01 -4.51 -0.73
CA ILE A 5 18.68 -4.69 -1.35
C ILE A 5 18.78 -4.63 -2.89
N ALA A 6 19.50 -3.67 -3.47
CA ALA A 6 19.66 -3.58 -4.91
C ALA A 6 20.32 -4.85 -5.49
N SER A 7 21.37 -5.35 -4.85
CA SER A 7 22.06 -6.58 -5.25
C SER A 7 21.17 -7.81 -5.10
N MET A 8 20.44 -7.94 -3.98
CA MET A 8 19.54 -9.07 -3.67
C MET A 8 18.41 -9.17 -4.71
N LEU A 9 17.81 -8.05 -5.07
CA LEU A 9 16.67 -8.00 -5.98
C LEU A 9 17.05 -7.84 -7.45
N GLY A 10 18.34 -7.59 -7.77
CA GLY A 10 18.83 -7.40 -9.13
C GLY A 10 18.30 -6.11 -9.78
N ILE A 11 18.23 -5.00 -9.03
CA ILE A 11 17.74 -3.70 -9.47
C ILE A 11 18.84 -2.64 -9.45
N GLU A 12 18.70 -1.60 -10.27
CA GLU A 12 19.69 -0.51 -10.38
C GLU A 12 19.58 0.47 -9.21
N PHE A 13 18.33 0.78 -8.82
CA PHE A 13 18.00 1.71 -7.75
C PHE A 13 17.21 1.00 -6.67
N PRO A 14 17.58 1.10 -5.40
CA PRO A 14 16.89 0.45 -4.29
C PRO A 14 15.57 1.15 -3.94
N ILE A 15 14.72 1.34 -4.96
CA ILE A 15 13.40 1.96 -4.91
C ILE A 15 12.37 0.88 -5.22
N LEU A 16 11.61 0.48 -4.21
CA LEU A 16 10.50 -0.44 -4.33
C LEU A 16 9.19 0.36 -4.39
N ALA A 17 8.44 0.20 -5.46
CA ALA A 17 7.23 0.97 -5.74
C ALA A 17 5.98 0.11 -5.60
N PHE A 18 5.28 0.26 -4.50
CA PHE A 18 4.00 -0.40 -4.28
C PHE A 18 2.88 0.29 -5.06
N SER A 19 2.14 -0.48 -5.86
CA SER A 19 0.95 -0.02 -6.57
C SER A 19 -0.04 -1.15 -6.82
N HIS A 20 -1.34 -0.84 -6.86
CA HIS A 20 -2.37 -1.76 -7.36
C HIS A 20 -2.53 -1.70 -8.90
N CYS A 21 -1.84 -0.76 -9.57
CA CYS A 21 -1.86 -0.56 -11.01
C CYS A 21 -0.66 -1.24 -11.66
N ARG A 22 -0.90 -2.20 -12.54
CA ARG A 22 0.16 -2.94 -13.26
C ARG A 22 1.04 -2.04 -14.14
N ASP A 23 0.45 -0.96 -14.69
CA ASP A 23 1.17 -0.01 -15.54
C ASP A 23 2.25 0.74 -14.77
N VAL A 24 1.95 1.16 -13.53
CA VAL A 24 2.94 1.74 -12.60
C VAL A 24 4.04 0.73 -12.27
N VAL A 25 3.66 -0.53 -11.98
CA VAL A 25 4.63 -1.60 -11.68
C VAL A 25 5.61 -1.80 -12.83
N ALA A 26 5.10 -1.89 -14.06
CA ALA A 26 5.93 -2.04 -15.25
C ALA A 26 6.81 -0.81 -15.49
N ALA A 27 6.27 0.40 -15.38
CA ALA A 27 7.02 1.64 -15.62
C ALA A 27 8.19 1.81 -14.64
N VAL A 28 7.98 1.54 -13.35
CA VAL A 28 9.04 1.62 -12.34
C VAL A 28 10.09 0.53 -12.56
N SER A 29 9.68 -0.70 -12.86
CA SER A 29 10.64 -1.80 -13.14
C SER A 29 11.49 -1.51 -14.38
N LYS A 30 10.91 -0.91 -15.44
CA LYS A 30 11.67 -0.42 -16.62
C LYS A 30 12.68 0.65 -16.24
N ALA A 31 12.32 1.55 -15.34
CA ALA A 31 13.16 2.69 -14.91
C ALA A 31 14.29 2.31 -13.94
N GLY A 32 14.47 1.04 -13.61
CA GLY A 32 15.58 0.54 -12.78
C GLY A 32 15.27 0.35 -11.29
N GLY A 33 14.05 0.68 -10.84
CA GLY A 33 13.53 0.27 -9.53
C GLY A 33 12.88 -1.12 -9.59
N MET A 34 12.04 -1.44 -8.61
CA MET A 34 11.17 -2.62 -8.61
C MET A 34 9.74 -2.21 -8.34
N GLY A 35 8.85 -2.38 -9.31
CA GLY A 35 7.42 -2.29 -9.07
C GLY A 35 6.93 -3.50 -8.28
N VAL A 36 6.04 -3.29 -7.33
CA VAL A 36 5.43 -4.33 -6.50
C VAL A 36 3.91 -4.23 -6.61
N LEU A 37 3.28 -5.24 -7.19
CA LEU A 37 1.85 -5.28 -7.43
C LEU A 37 1.09 -5.72 -6.16
N GLY A 38 0.22 -4.85 -5.65
CA GLY A 38 -0.69 -5.19 -4.55
C GLY A 38 -1.91 -5.95 -5.05
N VAL A 39 -2.09 -7.20 -4.62
CA VAL A 39 -3.08 -8.11 -5.21
C VAL A 39 -4.31 -8.39 -4.35
N THR A 40 -4.57 -7.57 -3.33
CA THR A 40 -5.65 -7.78 -2.35
C THR A 40 -7.06 -7.83 -2.96
N ALA A 41 -7.28 -7.21 -4.09
CA ALA A 41 -8.57 -7.17 -4.79
C ALA A 41 -8.61 -8.05 -6.05
N HIS A 42 -7.54 -8.79 -6.33
CA HIS A 42 -7.46 -9.63 -7.53
C HIS A 42 -8.18 -10.96 -7.35
N THR A 43 -8.86 -11.37 -8.40
CA THR A 43 -9.17 -12.80 -8.60
C THR A 43 -7.93 -13.51 -9.15
N PRO A 44 -7.82 -14.84 -9.00
CA PRO A 44 -6.73 -15.61 -9.62
C PRO A 44 -6.54 -15.30 -11.11
N LYS A 45 -7.64 -15.28 -11.86
CA LYS A 45 -7.62 -14.98 -13.30
C LYS A 45 -7.10 -13.55 -13.61
N GLN A 46 -7.50 -12.57 -12.80
CA GLN A 46 -7.03 -11.19 -13.00
C GLN A 46 -5.53 -11.08 -12.70
N LEU A 47 -5.05 -11.77 -11.67
CA LEU A 47 -3.63 -11.81 -11.36
C LEU A 47 -2.81 -12.43 -12.50
N GLU A 48 -3.27 -13.53 -13.10
CA GLU A 48 -2.60 -14.13 -14.27
C GLU A 48 -2.49 -13.13 -15.42
N ILE A 49 -3.60 -12.45 -15.77
CA ILE A 49 -3.63 -11.44 -16.83
C ILE A 49 -2.64 -10.30 -16.55
N ASP A 50 -2.61 -9.80 -15.32
CA ASP A 50 -1.74 -8.68 -14.96
C ASP A 50 -0.27 -9.08 -14.92
N CYS A 51 0.04 -10.30 -14.44
CA CYS A 51 1.39 -10.84 -14.50
C CYS A 51 1.88 -11.03 -15.95
N ASP A 52 1.08 -11.63 -16.83
CA ASP A 52 1.42 -11.81 -18.24
C ASP A 52 1.72 -10.45 -18.89
N TRP A 53 0.88 -9.47 -18.65
CA TRP A 53 1.05 -8.12 -19.18
C TRP A 53 2.31 -7.43 -18.64
N ILE A 54 2.54 -7.48 -17.30
CA ILE A 54 3.74 -6.89 -16.70
C ILE A 54 5.00 -7.53 -17.31
N GLU A 55 5.04 -8.86 -17.39
CA GLU A 55 6.20 -9.60 -17.89
C GLU A 55 6.49 -9.31 -19.37
N GLU A 56 5.45 -9.10 -20.20
CA GLU A 56 5.60 -8.63 -21.57
C GLU A 56 6.21 -7.22 -21.62
N GLN A 57 5.70 -6.32 -20.78
CA GLN A 57 6.14 -4.93 -20.77
C GLN A 57 7.57 -4.73 -20.27
N ILE A 58 8.00 -5.45 -19.24
CA ILE A 58 9.33 -5.27 -18.64
C ILE A 58 10.43 -6.07 -19.35
N GLY A 59 10.05 -7.07 -20.16
CA GLY A 59 10.97 -7.96 -20.87
C GLY A 59 11.69 -8.98 -19.95
N PRO A 60 12.60 -9.78 -20.49
CA PRO A 60 13.18 -10.94 -19.78
C PRO A 60 14.20 -10.57 -18.69
N ASN A 61 14.80 -9.39 -18.76
CA ASN A 61 15.93 -8.99 -17.91
C ASN A 61 15.52 -8.16 -16.68
N LYS A 62 14.24 -7.83 -16.55
CA LYS A 62 13.71 -7.10 -15.41
C LYS A 62 12.78 -8.00 -14.62
N SER A 63 12.60 -7.67 -13.34
CA SER A 63 11.72 -8.38 -12.43
C SER A 63 10.79 -7.42 -11.71
N TYR A 64 9.78 -7.97 -11.04
CA TYR A 64 8.83 -7.24 -10.21
C TYR A 64 8.54 -8.04 -8.94
N GLY A 65 7.79 -7.45 -8.03
CA GLY A 65 7.33 -8.09 -6.82
C GLY A 65 5.81 -8.18 -6.76
N ILE A 66 5.32 -9.00 -5.83
CA ILE A 66 3.89 -9.10 -5.49
C ILE A 66 3.72 -8.89 -4.00
N ASP A 67 2.70 -8.10 -3.63
CA ASP A 67 2.30 -7.86 -2.25
C ASP A 67 0.95 -8.51 -2.00
N VAL A 68 0.95 -9.49 -1.10
CA VAL A 68 -0.24 -10.19 -0.61
C VAL A 68 -0.65 -9.66 0.75
N LEU A 69 -1.91 -9.84 1.12
CA LEU A 69 -2.41 -9.42 2.43
C LEU A 69 -2.96 -10.61 3.17
N ILE A 70 -2.15 -11.14 4.10
CA ILE A 70 -2.51 -12.26 4.97
C ILE A 70 -2.48 -11.79 6.42
N PRO A 71 -3.60 -11.27 6.96
CA PRO A 71 -3.63 -10.72 8.31
C PRO A 71 -3.53 -11.82 9.35
N ALA A 72 -2.75 -11.58 10.42
CA ALA A 72 -2.61 -12.53 11.53
C ALA A 72 -3.88 -12.65 12.40
N LYS A 73 -4.71 -11.59 12.44
CA LYS A 73 -5.94 -11.54 13.25
C LYS A 73 -7.06 -10.85 12.47
N TYR A 74 -8.19 -11.53 12.36
CA TYR A 74 -9.44 -11.04 11.75
C TYR A 74 -10.63 -11.79 12.34
N THR A 75 -11.85 -11.31 12.15
CA THR A 75 -13.08 -11.99 12.65
C THR A 75 -13.17 -13.38 12.00
N GLY A 76 -13.23 -14.43 12.82
CA GLY A 76 -13.25 -15.83 12.35
C GLY A 76 -11.87 -16.42 12.05
N SER A 77 -10.76 -15.77 12.45
CA SER A 77 -9.40 -16.31 12.25
C SER A 77 -9.18 -17.67 12.92
N ASP A 78 -9.83 -17.90 14.05
CA ASP A 78 -9.74 -19.16 14.81
C ASP A 78 -10.43 -20.34 14.08
N GLU A 79 -11.31 -20.05 13.13
CA GLU A 79 -12.00 -21.03 12.28
C GLU A 79 -11.38 -21.12 10.86
N GLY A 80 -10.21 -20.54 10.65
CA GLY A 80 -9.55 -20.49 9.32
C GLY A 80 -10.18 -19.49 8.34
N GLY A 81 -11.11 -18.68 8.81
CA GLY A 81 -11.90 -17.71 8.05
C GLY A 81 -13.36 -18.10 7.93
N LEU A 82 -14.23 -17.10 7.95
CA LEU A 82 -15.67 -17.26 7.73
C LEU A 82 -16.05 -16.83 6.30
N THR A 83 -17.04 -17.49 5.71
CA THR A 83 -17.61 -17.06 4.41
C THR A 83 -18.43 -15.78 4.58
N ALA A 84 -18.66 -15.06 3.48
CA ALA A 84 -19.48 -13.84 3.50
C ALA A 84 -20.89 -14.10 4.03
N GLU A 85 -21.49 -15.25 3.70
CA GLU A 85 -22.82 -15.62 4.21
C GLU A 85 -22.85 -15.74 5.74
N ARG A 86 -21.76 -16.20 6.35
CA ARG A 86 -21.63 -16.27 7.83
C ARG A 86 -21.29 -14.93 8.47
N LEU A 87 -20.57 -14.06 7.76
CA LEU A 87 -20.16 -12.74 8.25
C LEU A 87 -21.27 -11.68 8.10
N ALA A 88 -22.04 -11.71 6.98
CA ALA A 88 -23.06 -10.71 6.70
C ALA A 88 -24.11 -10.50 7.80
N PRO A 89 -24.61 -11.54 8.48
CA PRO A 89 -25.54 -11.37 9.62
C PRO A 89 -24.91 -10.74 10.85
N MET A 90 -23.57 -10.70 10.95
CA MET A 90 -22.86 -10.09 12.09
C MET A 90 -22.76 -8.56 11.96
N ILE A 91 -23.15 -7.99 10.82
CA ILE A 91 -23.19 -6.54 10.61
C ILE A 91 -24.48 -5.99 11.23
N PRO A 92 -24.41 -5.12 12.28
CA PRO A 92 -25.59 -4.59 12.94
C PRO A 92 -26.46 -3.75 11.98
N ALA A 93 -27.79 -3.84 12.16
CA ALA A 93 -28.75 -3.10 11.34
C ALA A 93 -28.53 -1.57 11.41
N GLU A 94 -28.20 -1.06 12.58
CA GLU A 94 -27.91 0.37 12.78
C GLU A 94 -26.77 0.89 11.91
N HIS A 95 -25.72 0.11 11.68
CA HIS A 95 -24.63 0.48 10.81
C HIS A 95 -25.06 0.54 9.32
N ARG A 96 -25.96 -0.37 8.89
CA ARG A 96 -26.51 -0.33 7.54
C ARG A 96 -27.40 0.91 7.34
N VAL A 97 -28.21 1.24 8.34
CA VAL A 97 -29.02 2.46 8.34
C VAL A 97 -28.11 3.69 8.24
N PHE A 98 -27.09 3.77 9.08
CA PHE A 98 -26.15 4.88 9.08
C PHE A 98 -25.45 5.08 7.72
N VAL A 99 -24.96 4.01 7.10
CA VAL A 99 -24.35 4.09 5.76
C VAL A 99 -25.34 4.62 4.72
N ASN A 100 -26.61 4.16 4.77
CA ASN A 100 -27.64 4.64 3.86
C ASN A 100 -27.99 6.12 4.11
N GLU A 101 -28.01 6.58 5.35
CA GLU A 101 -28.20 7.98 5.72
C GLU A 101 -27.07 8.88 5.18
N ILE A 102 -25.82 8.42 5.24
CA ILE A 102 -24.69 9.14 4.58
C ILE A 102 -24.98 9.26 3.09
N LEU A 103 -25.27 8.16 2.41
CA LEU A 103 -25.52 8.18 0.97
C LEU A 103 -26.67 9.10 0.59
N ALA A 104 -27.76 9.10 1.36
CA ALA A 104 -28.89 10.00 1.15
C ALA A 104 -28.55 11.47 1.39
N ARG A 105 -27.81 11.78 2.47
CA ARG A 105 -27.36 13.15 2.81
C ARG A 105 -26.51 13.81 1.74
N TYR A 106 -25.76 13.00 0.98
CA TYR A 106 -24.89 13.45 -0.09
C TYR A 106 -25.45 13.18 -1.49
N ASP A 107 -26.74 12.85 -1.61
CA ASP A 107 -27.43 12.59 -2.89
C ASP A 107 -26.69 11.55 -3.76
N VAL A 108 -26.16 10.49 -3.16
CA VAL A 108 -25.45 9.43 -3.88
C VAL A 108 -26.48 8.44 -4.43
N PRO A 109 -26.65 8.32 -5.75
CA PRO A 109 -27.67 7.45 -6.35
C PRO A 109 -27.39 5.95 -6.07
N PRO A 110 -28.40 5.09 -6.16
CA PRO A 110 -28.20 3.65 -6.13
C PRO A 110 -27.37 3.16 -7.31
N LEU A 111 -26.90 1.92 -7.24
CA LEU A 111 -26.30 1.28 -8.42
C LEU A 111 -27.35 1.11 -9.51
N PRO A 112 -26.96 1.17 -10.79
CA PRO A 112 -27.84 0.88 -11.91
C PRO A 112 -28.45 -0.53 -11.81
N ASP A 113 -29.65 -0.70 -12.37
CA ASP A 113 -30.32 -2.01 -12.42
C ASP A 113 -29.42 -3.06 -13.08
N GLY A 114 -29.28 -4.21 -12.43
CA GLY A 114 -28.47 -5.33 -12.91
C GLY A 114 -26.98 -5.23 -12.55
N GLU A 115 -26.49 -4.14 -11.95
CA GLU A 115 -25.13 -4.10 -11.41
C GLU A 115 -25.07 -4.78 -10.03
N ILE A 116 -24.19 -5.78 -9.91
CA ILE A 116 -24.01 -6.52 -8.66
C ILE A 116 -23.13 -5.68 -7.73
N ALA A 117 -23.63 -5.43 -6.51
CA ALA A 117 -22.85 -4.80 -5.47
C ALA A 117 -21.64 -5.67 -5.08
N PRO A 118 -20.46 -5.07 -4.87
CA PRO A 118 -19.34 -5.84 -4.34
C PRO A 118 -19.70 -6.43 -2.97
N THR A 119 -19.36 -7.70 -2.75
CA THR A 119 -19.59 -8.35 -1.45
C THR A 119 -18.63 -7.88 -0.37
N GLY A 120 -17.54 -7.20 -0.77
CA GLY A 120 -16.44 -6.86 0.11
C GLY A 120 -15.65 -8.11 0.53
N GLU A 121 -15.90 -9.25 -0.11
CA GLU A 121 -15.07 -10.44 0.02
C GLU A 121 -13.69 -10.14 -0.57
N GLY A 122 -12.68 -10.27 0.27
CA GLY A 122 -11.30 -10.16 -0.13
C GLY A 122 -10.55 -11.43 0.24
N THR A 123 -9.32 -11.50 -0.17
CA THR A 123 -8.39 -12.60 0.15
C THR A 123 -7.86 -12.51 1.60
N TRP A 124 -8.74 -12.11 2.55
CA TRP A 124 -8.40 -11.79 3.93
C TRP A 124 -8.03 -12.99 4.83
N SER A 125 -7.89 -14.17 4.26
CA SER A 125 -7.53 -15.39 5.00
C SER A 125 -6.38 -16.10 4.32
N HIS A 126 -5.66 -16.94 5.05
CA HIS A 126 -4.64 -17.82 4.48
C HIS A 126 -5.18 -18.65 3.30
N LYS A 127 -6.37 -19.25 3.49
CA LYS A 127 -7.00 -20.07 2.46
C LYS A 127 -7.40 -19.27 1.23
N GLY A 128 -7.88 -18.03 1.40
CA GLY A 128 -8.26 -17.14 0.30
C GLY A 128 -7.05 -16.59 -0.46
N ALA A 129 -5.93 -16.36 0.21
CA ALA A 129 -4.72 -15.84 -0.41
C ALA A 129 -3.88 -16.92 -1.12
N GLN A 130 -4.01 -18.21 -0.75
CA GLN A 130 -3.15 -19.27 -1.29
C GLN A 130 -3.17 -19.37 -2.83
N PRO A 131 -4.32 -19.31 -3.53
CA PRO A 131 -4.31 -19.34 -5.00
C PRO A 131 -3.53 -18.18 -5.63
N LEU A 132 -3.53 -17.00 -5.01
CA LEU A 132 -2.74 -15.87 -5.49
C LEU A 132 -1.24 -16.07 -5.23
N VAL A 133 -0.89 -16.68 -4.10
CA VAL A 133 0.50 -17.06 -3.78
C VAL A 133 1.03 -18.07 -4.80
N ASP A 134 0.25 -19.12 -5.09
CA ASP A 134 0.64 -20.17 -6.04
C ASP A 134 0.88 -19.59 -7.44
N ILE A 135 -0.01 -18.72 -7.92
CA ILE A 135 0.16 -18.02 -9.19
C ILE A 135 1.41 -17.13 -9.15
N ALA A 136 1.58 -16.31 -8.09
CA ALA A 136 2.70 -15.41 -7.96
C ALA A 136 4.05 -16.15 -8.03
N LEU A 137 4.19 -17.24 -7.27
CA LEU A 137 5.44 -18.03 -7.21
C LEU A 137 5.74 -18.82 -8.51
N ALA A 138 4.75 -19.02 -9.36
CA ALA A 138 4.92 -19.59 -10.69
C ALA A 138 5.38 -18.55 -11.76
N ARG A 139 5.50 -17.26 -11.37
CA ARG A 139 5.88 -16.15 -12.24
C ARG A 139 7.33 -15.70 -12.04
N ARG A 140 7.82 -14.80 -12.90
CA ARG A 140 9.19 -14.24 -12.83
C ARG A 140 9.35 -13.15 -11.77
N ILE A 141 8.69 -13.29 -10.62
CA ILE A 141 8.87 -12.37 -9.50
C ILE A 141 10.19 -12.64 -8.77
N ARG A 142 10.73 -11.62 -8.14
CA ARG A 142 11.92 -11.73 -7.27
C ARG A 142 11.58 -11.46 -5.81
N LEU A 143 10.38 -10.99 -5.54
CA LEU A 143 9.94 -10.57 -4.22
C LEU A 143 8.46 -10.89 -4.02
N ILE A 144 8.14 -11.52 -2.88
CA ILE A 144 6.78 -11.57 -2.35
C ILE A 144 6.74 -10.89 -0.98
N VAL A 145 5.73 -10.07 -0.73
CA VAL A 145 5.61 -9.28 0.50
C VAL A 145 4.30 -9.60 1.19
N ASN A 146 4.30 -9.67 2.52
CA ASN A 146 3.06 -9.66 3.29
C ASN A 146 2.84 -8.30 3.97
N ALA A 147 1.79 -7.60 3.54
CA ALA A 147 1.53 -6.22 3.99
C ALA A 147 0.93 -6.10 5.39
N LEU A 148 0.29 -7.14 5.95
CA LEU A 148 -0.49 -7.01 7.19
C LEU A 148 -0.34 -8.20 8.14
N GLY A 149 0.66 -8.12 9.01
CA GLY A 149 1.01 -9.14 9.98
C GLY A 149 2.29 -9.91 9.61
N PRO A 150 2.72 -10.85 10.45
CA PRO A 150 3.89 -11.65 10.15
C PRO A 150 3.65 -12.55 8.93
N ALA A 151 4.66 -12.66 8.06
CA ALA A 151 4.62 -13.58 6.94
C ALA A 151 4.44 -15.02 7.49
N PRO A 152 3.45 -15.78 6.99
CA PRO A 152 3.30 -17.17 7.41
C PRO A 152 4.54 -17.99 7.07
N ALA A 153 4.95 -18.91 7.96
CA ALA A 153 6.10 -19.78 7.71
C ALA A 153 5.97 -20.60 6.42
N THR A 154 4.75 -21.01 6.08
CA THR A 154 4.45 -21.72 4.82
C THR A 154 4.73 -20.85 3.60
N LEU A 155 4.37 -19.57 3.64
CA LEU A 155 4.67 -18.62 2.55
C LEU A 155 6.20 -18.47 2.40
N VAL A 156 6.92 -18.32 3.52
CA VAL A 156 8.38 -18.16 3.50
C VAL A 156 9.04 -19.39 2.86
N THR A 157 8.66 -20.61 3.29
CA THR A 157 9.20 -21.85 2.72
C THR A 157 8.90 -21.96 1.22
N GLN A 158 7.64 -21.76 0.80
CA GLN A 158 7.25 -21.85 -0.62
C GLN A 158 8.01 -20.83 -1.50
N ALA A 159 8.19 -19.60 -0.99
CA ALA A 159 8.92 -18.56 -1.71
C ALA A 159 10.40 -18.90 -1.86
N HIS A 160 11.07 -19.37 -0.79
CA HIS A 160 12.46 -19.78 -0.85
C HIS A 160 12.69 -20.98 -1.78
N ASP A 161 11.78 -21.97 -1.78
CA ASP A 161 11.82 -23.10 -2.70
C ASP A 161 11.71 -22.65 -4.17
N ALA A 162 11.00 -21.54 -4.43
CA ALA A 162 10.88 -20.90 -5.73
C ALA A 162 12.01 -19.89 -6.04
N ASN A 163 13.02 -19.70 -5.18
CA ASN A 163 14.06 -18.68 -5.25
C ASN A 163 13.50 -17.23 -5.29
N VAL A 164 12.43 -16.98 -4.56
CA VAL A 164 11.79 -15.68 -4.39
C VAL A 164 12.06 -15.16 -2.98
N HIS A 165 12.51 -13.90 -2.86
CA HIS A 165 12.73 -13.27 -1.57
C HIS A 165 11.41 -12.91 -0.90
N VAL A 166 11.40 -12.94 0.44
CA VAL A 166 10.23 -12.62 1.26
C VAL A 166 10.51 -11.39 2.11
N ALA A 167 9.57 -10.46 2.14
CA ALA A 167 9.60 -9.33 3.05
C ALA A 167 8.26 -9.16 3.81
N GLY A 168 8.32 -8.45 4.92
CA GLY A 168 7.13 -8.10 5.70
C GLY A 168 7.15 -6.64 6.16
N LEU A 169 5.99 -6.00 6.15
CA LEU A 169 5.82 -4.63 6.64
C LEU A 169 5.71 -4.63 8.17
N VAL A 170 6.40 -3.68 8.80
CA VAL A 170 6.40 -3.52 10.25
C VAL A 170 6.27 -2.06 10.67
N GLY A 171 5.58 -1.82 11.79
CA GLY A 171 5.45 -0.50 12.39
C GLY A 171 6.10 -0.41 13.79
N THR A 172 6.83 -1.44 14.23
CA THR A 172 7.56 -1.47 15.51
C THR A 172 8.75 -2.44 15.43
N LYS A 173 9.74 -2.23 16.31
CA LYS A 173 10.88 -3.14 16.50
C LYS A 173 10.45 -4.58 16.81
N VAL A 174 9.50 -4.78 17.70
CA VAL A 174 8.99 -6.10 18.08
C VAL A 174 8.38 -6.85 16.89
N HIS A 175 7.71 -6.10 15.99
CA HIS A 175 7.19 -6.70 14.75
C HIS A 175 8.33 -7.09 13.80
N ALA A 176 9.40 -6.29 13.74
CA ALA A 176 10.59 -6.60 12.91
C ALA A 176 11.30 -7.88 13.39
N GLU A 177 11.57 -7.99 14.69
CA GLU A 177 12.16 -9.19 15.30
C GLU A 177 11.30 -10.44 15.01
N ARG A 178 9.97 -10.32 15.08
CA ARG A 178 9.06 -11.43 14.76
C ARG A 178 9.13 -11.82 13.28
N GLN A 179 9.21 -10.86 12.35
CA GLN A 179 9.36 -11.14 10.93
C GLN A 179 10.66 -11.91 10.66
N VAL A 180 11.78 -11.45 11.22
CA VAL A 180 13.08 -12.11 11.10
C VAL A 180 13.05 -13.54 11.65
N ASN A 181 12.42 -13.72 12.81
CA ASN A 181 12.25 -15.06 13.40
C ASN A 181 11.39 -16.00 12.53
N ASN A 182 10.51 -15.45 11.70
CA ASN A 182 9.72 -16.21 10.72
C ASN A 182 10.49 -16.50 9.42
N GLY A 183 11.71 -15.97 9.26
CA GLY A 183 12.60 -16.27 8.14
C GLY A 183 12.47 -15.32 6.94
N VAL A 184 11.93 -14.09 7.11
CA VAL A 184 11.93 -13.11 6.00
C VAL A 184 13.35 -12.65 5.67
N ASP A 185 13.62 -12.33 4.41
CA ASP A 185 14.95 -11.92 3.93
C ASP A 185 15.26 -10.46 4.27
N PHE A 186 14.25 -9.63 4.35
CA PHE A 186 14.35 -8.24 4.79
C PHE A 186 13.02 -7.71 5.33
N VAL A 187 13.07 -6.55 5.95
CA VAL A 187 11.90 -5.91 6.59
C VAL A 187 11.65 -4.53 5.98
N VAL A 188 10.37 -4.19 5.78
CA VAL A 188 9.94 -2.85 5.40
C VAL A 188 9.47 -2.10 6.64
N ALA A 189 10.29 -1.20 7.18
CA ALA A 189 9.96 -0.36 8.33
C ALA A 189 9.08 0.81 7.89
N GLN A 190 7.78 0.72 8.19
CA GLN A 190 6.77 1.67 7.73
C GLN A 190 6.37 2.63 8.84
N GLY A 191 6.79 3.90 8.70
CA GLY A 191 6.49 4.97 9.64
C GLY A 191 5.04 5.44 9.61
N TYR A 192 4.67 6.18 10.64
CA TYR A 192 3.34 6.75 10.86
C TYR A 192 2.83 7.60 9.68
N GLU A 193 3.71 8.24 8.92
CA GLU A 193 3.40 9.13 7.79
C GLU A 193 2.91 8.41 6.54
N ALA A 194 3.05 7.09 6.47
CA ALA A 194 2.65 6.30 5.31
C ALA A 194 1.14 6.34 5.05
N GLY A 195 0.75 6.11 3.80
CA GLY A 195 -0.64 5.83 3.43
C GLY A 195 -1.05 4.40 3.77
N GLY A 196 -2.34 4.16 3.94
CA GLY A 196 -2.84 2.85 4.32
C GLY A 196 -2.63 2.53 5.79
N HIS A 197 -2.55 1.24 6.12
CA HIS A 197 -2.39 0.79 7.51
C HIS A 197 -0.99 1.12 8.02
N THR A 198 -0.90 1.84 9.12
CA THR A 198 0.36 2.26 9.73
C THR A 198 0.40 1.97 11.23
N GLY A 199 1.62 1.85 11.78
CA GLY A 199 1.90 1.97 13.21
C GLY A 199 1.78 3.42 13.71
N ASP A 200 2.25 3.66 14.92
CA ASP A 200 2.17 4.97 15.60
C ASP A 200 3.53 5.69 15.67
N ILE A 201 4.61 5.03 15.23
CA ILE A 201 5.98 5.53 15.31
C ILE A 201 6.34 6.22 13.99
N ALA A 202 6.86 7.45 14.06
CA ALA A 202 7.34 8.20 12.91
C ALA A 202 8.61 7.58 12.30
N SER A 203 8.81 7.74 10.98
CA SER A 203 9.91 7.12 10.22
C SER A 203 11.28 7.46 10.80
N MET A 204 11.50 8.71 11.21
CA MET A 204 12.78 9.18 11.78
C MET A 204 13.20 8.41 13.04
N VAL A 205 12.24 7.90 13.82
CA VAL A 205 12.48 7.11 15.05
C VAL A 205 12.45 5.63 14.74
N LEU A 206 11.47 5.18 13.95
CA LEU A 206 11.25 3.75 13.67
C LEU A 206 12.42 3.12 12.90
N ILE A 207 12.92 3.81 11.86
CA ILE A 207 13.91 3.22 10.95
C ILE A 207 15.19 2.83 11.69
N PRO A 208 15.89 3.71 12.41
CA PRO A 208 17.12 3.34 13.12
C PRO A 208 16.85 2.31 14.23
N GLU A 209 15.72 2.41 14.94
CA GLU A 209 15.35 1.44 15.98
C GLU A 209 15.20 0.01 15.39
N VAL A 210 14.61 -0.10 14.20
CA VAL A 210 14.46 -1.38 13.52
C VAL A 210 15.79 -1.87 12.96
N VAL A 211 16.59 -1.00 12.34
CA VAL A 211 17.93 -1.34 11.81
C VAL A 211 18.82 -1.92 12.91
N ASP A 212 18.89 -1.26 14.06
CA ASP A 212 19.72 -1.72 15.19
C ASP A 212 19.22 -3.07 15.75
N ALA A 213 17.91 -3.25 15.81
CA ALA A 213 17.32 -4.45 16.44
C ALA A 213 17.49 -5.73 15.61
N ILE A 214 17.50 -5.64 14.28
CA ILE A 214 17.51 -6.81 13.41
C ILE A 214 18.78 -6.97 12.57
N SER A 215 19.82 -6.17 12.84
CA SER A 215 21.11 -6.32 12.17
C SER A 215 21.60 -7.79 12.31
N PRO A 216 22.10 -8.42 11.22
CA PRO A 216 22.47 -7.88 9.90
C PRO A 216 21.39 -8.00 8.81
N VAL A 217 20.11 -8.25 9.17
CA VAL A 217 19.00 -8.33 8.19
C VAL A 217 18.73 -6.95 7.63
N PRO A 218 18.63 -6.79 6.29
CA PRO A 218 18.41 -5.48 5.68
C PRO A 218 17.04 -4.87 6.04
N VAL A 219 17.03 -3.54 6.13
CA VAL A 219 15.80 -2.77 6.33
C VAL A 219 15.56 -1.87 5.12
N VAL A 220 14.33 -1.84 4.64
CA VAL A 220 13.82 -0.92 3.64
C VAL A 220 12.93 0.11 4.35
N ALA A 221 13.17 1.39 4.13
CA ALA A 221 12.43 2.46 4.78
C ALA A 221 11.14 2.78 4.03
N ALA A 222 10.03 2.94 4.73
CA ALA A 222 8.73 3.34 4.20
C ALA A 222 8.07 4.42 5.06
N GLY A 223 7.22 5.24 4.45
CA GLY A 223 6.48 6.30 5.15
C GLY A 223 6.97 7.69 4.77
N GLY A 224 6.11 8.46 4.10
CA GLY A 224 6.39 9.84 3.72
C GLY A 224 7.51 10.03 2.68
N ILE A 225 7.97 8.98 2.02
CA ILE A 225 9.08 9.02 1.06
C ILE A 225 8.56 9.18 -0.37
N GLY A 226 9.04 10.23 -1.06
CA GLY A 226 8.71 10.54 -2.44
C GLY A 226 9.76 11.43 -3.12
N ARG A 227 10.90 11.70 -2.45
CA ARG A 227 11.97 12.59 -2.91
C ARG A 227 13.34 11.95 -2.70
N GLY A 228 14.31 12.30 -3.54
CA GLY A 228 15.67 11.79 -3.44
C GLY A 228 16.36 12.14 -2.13
N ARG A 229 16.14 13.35 -1.59
CA ARG A 229 16.64 13.75 -0.26
C ARG A 229 16.11 12.88 0.88
N GLN A 230 14.91 12.34 0.74
CA GLN A 230 14.35 11.41 1.73
C GLN A 230 14.96 10.01 1.60
N ILE A 231 15.36 9.60 0.39
CA ILE A 231 16.15 8.37 0.19
C ILE A 231 17.51 8.53 0.88
N ALA A 232 18.20 9.67 0.70
CA ALA A 232 19.49 9.94 1.36
C ALA A 232 19.35 9.91 2.89
N ALA A 233 18.31 10.54 3.42
CA ALA A 233 18.03 10.51 4.86
C ALA A 233 17.73 9.08 5.36
N ALA A 234 16.93 8.29 4.65
CA ALA A 234 16.64 6.91 5.00
C ALA A 234 17.91 6.04 5.03
N MET A 235 18.80 6.21 4.05
CA MET A 235 20.09 5.51 4.04
C MET A 235 20.99 5.95 5.18
N ALA A 236 21.02 7.24 5.53
CA ALA A 236 21.76 7.75 6.69
C ALA A 236 21.22 7.16 8.02
N LEU A 237 19.94 6.80 8.09
CA LEU A 237 19.33 6.08 9.21
C LEU A 237 19.60 4.56 9.18
N GLY A 238 20.37 4.05 8.21
CA GLY A 238 20.80 2.65 8.10
C GLY A 238 19.94 1.79 7.16
N ALA A 239 18.90 2.36 6.52
CA ALA A 239 18.12 1.59 5.54
C ALA A 239 18.95 1.27 4.28
N GLN A 240 18.61 0.17 3.60
CA GLN A 240 19.29 -0.31 2.40
C GLN A 240 18.47 -0.08 1.12
N GLY A 241 17.34 0.62 1.24
CA GLY A 241 16.43 0.98 0.17
C GLY A 241 15.17 1.64 0.72
N VAL A 242 14.27 2.00 -0.18
CA VAL A 242 13.00 2.65 0.17
C VAL A 242 11.81 1.93 -0.45
N TRP A 243 10.70 1.94 0.26
CA TRP A 243 9.40 1.47 -0.19
C TRP A 243 8.46 2.67 -0.29
N THR A 244 7.97 2.93 -1.49
CA THR A 244 7.18 4.10 -1.82
C THR A 244 5.82 3.68 -2.36
N GLY A 245 4.75 4.33 -1.95
CA GLY A 245 3.37 4.00 -2.39
C GLY A 245 2.65 5.23 -2.91
N SER A 246 2.41 6.21 -2.05
CA SER A 246 1.54 7.35 -2.35
C SER A 246 1.98 8.15 -3.58
N VAL A 247 3.27 8.35 -3.77
CA VAL A 247 3.83 9.16 -4.87
C VAL A 247 3.41 8.64 -6.26
N TRP A 248 3.08 7.38 -6.37
CA TRP A 248 2.64 6.77 -7.63
C TRP A 248 1.18 7.08 -7.98
N LEU A 249 0.36 7.50 -7.02
CA LEU A 249 -1.08 7.74 -7.21
C LEU A 249 -1.39 8.92 -8.15
N THR A 250 -0.44 9.83 -8.35
CA THR A 250 -0.58 10.96 -9.28
C THR A 250 0.23 10.80 -10.56
N THR A 251 0.79 9.62 -10.82
CA THR A 251 1.49 9.37 -12.10
C THR A 251 0.51 9.20 -13.26
N GLU A 252 1.03 9.33 -14.49
CA GLU A 252 0.24 9.18 -15.70
C GLU A 252 -0.36 7.78 -15.80
N GLU A 253 0.43 6.76 -15.44
CA GLU A 253 0.06 5.35 -15.49
C GLU A 253 -0.96 4.94 -14.41
N ALA A 254 -1.11 5.74 -13.33
CA ALA A 254 -1.95 5.36 -12.22
C ALA A 254 -3.45 5.37 -12.56
N GLU A 255 -4.14 4.28 -12.26
CA GLU A 255 -5.60 4.12 -12.36
C GLU A 255 -6.36 4.81 -11.21
N THR A 256 -5.72 5.75 -10.53
CA THR A 256 -6.37 6.54 -9.48
C THR A 256 -7.59 7.26 -10.04
N HIS A 257 -8.72 7.13 -9.34
CA HIS A 257 -9.97 7.79 -9.71
C HIS A 257 -9.73 9.28 -10.01
N PRO A 258 -10.20 9.84 -11.16
CA PRO A 258 -9.84 11.18 -11.60
C PRO A 258 -10.09 12.28 -10.55
N VAL A 259 -11.24 12.24 -9.86
CA VAL A 259 -11.56 13.20 -8.79
C VAL A 259 -10.59 13.06 -7.62
N VAL A 260 -10.21 11.83 -7.24
CA VAL A 260 -9.24 11.59 -6.16
C VAL A 260 -7.85 12.10 -6.58
N LYS A 261 -7.44 11.86 -7.84
CA LYS A 261 -6.17 12.37 -8.38
C LYS A 261 -6.12 13.90 -8.31
N GLN A 262 -7.21 14.60 -8.69
CA GLN A 262 -7.29 16.05 -8.56
C GLN A 262 -7.22 16.55 -7.12
N LYS A 263 -7.89 15.85 -6.18
CA LYS A 263 -7.76 16.16 -4.75
C LYS A 263 -6.32 16.01 -4.26
N PHE A 264 -5.59 14.97 -4.68
CA PHE A 264 -4.18 14.79 -4.31
C PHE A 264 -3.28 15.90 -4.82
N LEU A 265 -3.52 16.40 -6.05
CA LEU A 265 -2.71 17.48 -6.64
C LEU A 265 -2.83 18.81 -5.89
N THR A 266 -3.89 19.00 -5.11
CA THR A 266 -4.15 20.23 -4.34
C THR A 266 -4.02 20.06 -2.83
N ALA A 267 -3.90 18.82 -2.34
CA ALA A 267 -3.82 18.52 -0.93
C ALA A 267 -2.47 18.92 -0.33
N THR A 268 -2.51 19.28 0.95
CA THR A 268 -1.33 19.46 1.79
C THR A 268 -1.08 18.22 2.67
N SER A 269 0.08 18.14 3.28
CA SER A 269 0.42 17.04 4.20
C SER A 269 -0.54 16.95 5.40
N SER A 270 -1.19 18.06 5.76
CA SER A 270 -2.18 18.14 6.85
C SER A 270 -3.57 17.62 6.46
N ASP A 271 -3.84 17.44 5.16
CA ASP A 271 -5.14 16.98 4.66
C ASP A 271 -5.30 15.46 4.72
N THR A 272 -4.43 14.77 5.43
CA THR A 272 -4.57 13.34 5.71
C THR A 272 -5.09 13.08 7.12
N VAL A 273 -5.79 11.97 7.30
CA VAL A 273 -6.25 11.48 8.59
C VAL A 273 -6.00 9.99 8.71
N ARG A 274 -5.56 9.53 9.89
CA ARG A 274 -5.49 8.11 10.19
C ARG A 274 -6.81 7.69 10.83
N SER A 275 -7.67 7.07 10.02
CA SER A 275 -9.05 6.73 10.35
C SER A 275 -9.33 5.25 10.15
N ARG A 276 -10.39 4.75 10.78
CA ARG A 276 -10.91 3.39 10.59
C ARG A 276 -12.02 3.32 9.54
N ALA A 277 -12.35 4.44 8.92
CA ALA A 277 -13.49 4.63 8.02
C ALA A 277 -13.50 3.75 6.75
N SER A 278 -12.34 3.18 6.36
CA SER A 278 -12.24 2.39 5.12
C SER A 278 -12.08 0.88 5.34
N THR A 279 -11.50 0.44 6.46
CA THR A 279 -11.23 -0.98 6.68
C THR A 279 -11.60 -1.49 8.06
N GLY A 280 -11.97 -0.59 8.97
CA GLY A 280 -12.16 -0.93 10.37
C GLY A 280 -10.86 -1.02 11.18
N LYS A 281 -9.68 -0.91 10.54
CA LYS A 281 -8.38 -0.74 11.18
C LYS A 281 -7.83 0.66 10.90
N PRO A 282 -7.01 1.23 11.80
CA PRO A 282 -6.39 2.53 11.55
C PRO A 282 -5.59 2.52 10.24
N ALA A 283 -5.96 3.42 9.32
CA ALA A 283 -5.30 3.57 8.02
C ALA A 283 -5.27 5.04 7.62
N ARG A 284 -4.13 5.53 7.13
CA ARG A 284 -4.01 6.91 6.68
C ARG A 284 -4.60 7.07 5.29
N GLN A 285 -5.44 8.05 5.14
CA GLN A 285 -6.17 8.37 3.93
C GLN A 285 -6.40 9.87 3.81
N LEU A 286 -6.84 10.34 2.66
CA LEU A 286 -7.23 11.73 2.48
C LEU A 286 -8.43 12.04 3.40
N ARG A 287 -8.39 13.19 4.07
CA ARG A 287 -9.53 13.69 4.85
C ARG A 287 -10.65 14.12 3.91
N THR A 288 -11.83 13.55 4.07
CA THR A 288 -13.02 13.85 3.27
C THR A 288 -14.26 13.85 4.15
N ALA A 289 -15.42 14.18 3.59
CA ALA A 289 -16.68 14.08 4.31
C ALA A 289 -16.95 12.64 4.79
N TRP A 290 -16.53 11.61 4.02
CA TRP A 290 -16.64 10.21 4.45
C TRP A 290 -15.90 9.94 5.75
N THR A 291 -14.65 10.37 5.85
CA THR A 291 -13.88 10.21 7.10
C THR A 291 -14.50 11.01 8.24
N GLY A 292 -15.02 12.21 7.95
CA GLY A 292 -15.70 13.05 8.95
C GLY A 292 -16.94 12.40 9.55
N GLU A 293 -17.75 11.73 8.75
CA GLU A 293 -18.93 10.99 9.23
C GLU A 293 -18.54 9.88 10.22
N TRP A 294 -17.47 9.13 9.92
CA TRP A 294 -16.99 8.03 10.78
C TRP A 294 -16.16 8.47 11.98
N GLU A 295 -15.63 9.68 11.99
CA GLU A 295 -14.90 10.29 13.12
C GLU A 295 -15.83 11.04 14.09
N ASN A 296 -17.07 11.32 13.69
CA ASN A 296 -18.06 11.98 14.56
C ASN A 296 -18.37 11.06 15.75
N PRO A 297 -18.19 11.53 17.01
CA PRO A 297 -18.43 10.72 18.20
C PRO A 297 -19.89 10.29 18.39
N ASP A 298 -20.83 11.02 17.80
CA ASP A 298 -22.28 10.75 17.90
C ASP A 298 -22.75 9.66 16.91
N ASN A 299 -21.88 9.28 15.96
CA ASN A 299 -22.18 8.26 14.96
C ASN A 299 -21.68 6.87 15.37
N PRO A 300 -22.23 5.79 14.79
CA PRO A 300 -21.73 4.44 15.02
C PRO A 300 -20.22 4.32 14.72
N LYS A 301 -19.49 3.61 15.59
CA LYS A 301 -18.05 3.42 15.37
C LYS A 301 -17.77 2.36 14.29
N PRO A 302 -16.70 2.54 13.49
CA PRO A 302 -16.33 1.55 12.49
C PRO A 302 -16.20 0.15 13.06
N LEU A 303 -16.78 -0.84 12.38
CA LEU A 303 -16.68 -2.25 12.75
C LEU A 303 -15.24 -2.76 12.58
N GLY A 304 -14.94 -3.91 13.19
CA GLY A 304 -13.69 -4.61 12.95
C GLY A 304 -13.60 -5.19 11.53
N MET A 305 -12.37 -5.46 11.07
CA MET A 305 -12.11 -6.16 9.80
C MET A 305 -12.53 -7.64 9.92
N PRO A 306 -13.18 -8.26 8.90
CA PRO A 306 -13.53 -7.70 7.59
C PRO A 306 -14.92 -7.03 7.53
N LEU A 307 -15.70 -7.06 8.61
CA LEU A 307 -17.10 -6.62 8.62
C LEU A 307 -17.29 -5.18 8.13
N HIS A 308 -16.36 -4.28 8.47
CA HIS A 308 -16.45 -2.89 8.03
C HIS A 308 -16.31 -2.78 6.50
N GLY A 309 -15.34 -3.47 5.92
CA GLY A 309 -15.18 -3.51 4.46
C GLY A 309 -16.42 -4.04 3.74
N MET A 310 -17.02 -5.10 4.28
CA MET A 310 -18.27 -5.68 3.74
C MET A 310 -19.45 -4.70 3.86
N LEU A 311 -19.56 -4.00 4.99
CA LEU A 311 -20.62 -3.01 5.22
C LEU A 311 -20.58 -1.88 4.18
N ILE A 312 -19.38 -1.36 3.87
CA ILE A 312 -19.22 -0.15 3.05
C ILE A 312 -18.96 -0.44 1.56
N ALA A 313 -18.78 -1.68 1.15
CA ALA A 313 -18.37 -2.05 -0.21
C ALA A 313 -19.30 -1.47 -1.29
N GLU A 314 -20.62 -1.63 -1.14
CA GLU A 314 -21.61 -1.04 -2.04
C GLU A 314 -21.56 0.48 -2.01
N ALA A 315 -21.50 1.08 -0.82
CA ALA A 315 -21.45 2.53 -0.67
C ALA A 315 -20.23 3.13 -1.38
N GLN A 316 -19.04 2.53 -1.21
CA GLN A 316 -17.83 2.99 -1.90
C GLN A 316 -17.94 2.84 -3.42
N ARG A 317 -18.57 1.77 -3.91
CA ARG A 317 -18.85 1.60 -5.35
C ARG A 317 -19.77 2.69 -5.89
N ARG A 318 -20.88 2.99 -5.17
CA ARG A 318 -21.84 4.06 -5.53
C ARG A 318 -21.16 5.42 -5.52
N ILE A 319 -20.38 5.73 -4.48
CA ILE A 319 -19.61 6.99 -4.36
C ILE A 319 -18.63 7.12 -5.54
N GLY A 320 -17.82 6.09 -5.82
CA GLY A 320 -16.86 6.12 -6.91
C GLY A 320 -17.51 6.39 -8.27
N ARG A 321 -18.63 5.70 -8.57
CA ARG A 321 -19.35 5.92 -9.84
C ARG A 321 -19.90 7.35 -9.99
N SER A 322 -20.38 7.91 -8.90
CA SER A 322 -21.09 9.20 -8.93
C SER A 322 -20.16 10.40 -8.71
N ALA A 323 -18.92 10.19 -8.29
CA ALA A 323 -18.02 11.28 -7.95
C ALA A 323 -17.61 12.15 -9.15
N ASN A 324 -17.63 11.61 -10.37
CA ASN A 324 -17.36 12.37 -11.61
C ASN A 324 -18.57 13.16 -12.12
N VAL A 325 -19.74 13.00 -11.53
CA VAL A 325 -20.94 13.70 -11.96
C VAL A 325 -20.91 15.13 -11.41
N PRO A 326 -20.92 16.17 -12.25
CA PRO A 326 -20.88 17.56 -11.79
C PRO A 326 -22.01 17.85 -10.79
N GLY A 327 -21.66 18.44 -9.66
CA GLY A 327 -22.61 18.79 -8.59
C GLY A 327 -23.02 17.60 -7.71
N SER A 328 -22.50 16.40 -7.93
CA SER A 328 -22.74 15.25 -7.06
C SER A 328 -22.09 15.44 -5.70
N GLY A 329 -22.83 15.19 -4.62
CA GLY A 329 -22.28 15.14 -3.27
C GLY A 329 -21.27 14.01 -3.06
N ALA A 330 -21.26 13.00 -3.94
CA ALA A 330 -20.27 11.90 -3.94
C ALA A 330 -18.84 12.41 -4.12
N GLU A 331 -18.62 13.51 -4.84
CA GLU A 331 -17.31 14.16 -4.92
C GLU A 331 -16.75 14.48 -3.53
N ARG A 332 -17.58 14.91 -2.58
CA ARG A 332 -17.16 15.25 -1.21
C ARG A 332 -16.78 14.03 -0.39
N LEU A 333 -17.36 12.86 -0.71
CA LEU A 333 -17.16 11.60 -0.02
C LEU A 333 -15.96 10.82 -0.53
N VAL A 334 -15.73 10.80 -1.85
CA VAL A 334 -14.70 9.95 -2.48
C VAL A 334 -13.32 10.26 -1.91
N ASN A 335 -12.61 9.22 -1.46
CA ASN A 335 -11.26 9.30 -0.94
C ASN A 335 -10.44 8.09 -1.36
N TYR A 336 -9.16 8.10 -0.99
CA TYR A 336 -8.27 6.94 -1.11
C TYR A 336 -7.15 7.02 -0.06
N PHE A 337 -6.46 5.92 0.12
CA PHE A 337 -5.28 5.86 0.99
C PHE A 337 -4.15 6.71 0.42
N VAL A 338 -3.59 7.58 1.25
CA VAL A 338 -2.44 8.41 0.88
C VAL A 338 -1.68 8.82 2.13
N GLY A 339 -0.34 8.83 2.06
CA GLY A 339 0.54 9.31 3.12
C GLY A 339 0.67 10.82 3.15
N GLN A 340 1.33 11.34 4.18
CA GLN A 340 1.57 12.78 4.33
C GLN A 340 2.44 13.38 3.22
N ILE A 341 3.13 12.54 2.42
CA ILE A 341 3.85 12.98 1.21
C ILE A 341 2.93 13.62 0.17
N VAL A 342 1.61 13.50 0.30
CA VAL A 342 0.63 14.10 -0.62
C VAL A 342 0.88 15.59 -0.83
N GLY A 343 1.38 16.31 0.16
CA GLY A 343 1.76 17.74 0.00
C GLY A 343 2.86 18.01 -1.03
N ASN A 344 3.56 16.97 -1.50
CA ASN A 344 4.56 17.06 -2.57
C ASN A 344 4.08 16.41 -3.90
N MET A 345 2.84 15.93 -3.97
CA MET A 345 2.28 15.24 -5.13
C MET A 345 1.44 16.19 -6.01
N ASN A 346 1.96 17.36 -6.32
CA ASN A 346 1.25 18.47 -6.98
C ASN A 346 1.40 18.51 -8.50
N GLN A 347 1.95 17.47 -9.12
CA GLN A 347 2.15 17.35 -10.55
C GLN A 347 1.85 15.93 -11.02
N ILE A 348 1.31 15.82 -12.24
CA ILE A 348 1.21 14.53 -12.94
C ILE A 348 2.49 14.36 -13.75
N LYS A 349 3.17 13.22 -13.58
CA LYS A 349 4.39 12.84 -14.31
C LYS A 349 4.36 11.35 -14.66
N PRO A 350 5.07 10.91 -15.72
CA PRO A 350 5.33 9.50 -15.92
C PRO A 350 6.04 8.88 -14.72
N ALA A 351 5.66 7.67 -14.32
CA ALA A 351 6.26 6.98 -13.16
C ALA A 351 7.78 6.78 -13.33
N GLY A 352 8.23 6.48 -14.55
CA GLY A 352 9.66 6.41 -14.86
C GLY A 352 10.40 7.73 -14.61
N ARG A 353 9.77 8.89 -14.90
CA ARG A 353 10.36 10.21 -14.60
C ARG A 353 10.43 10.47 -13.10
N VAL A 354 9.41 10.04 -12.33
CA VAL A 354 9.43 10.14 -10.87
C VAL A 354 10.62 9.35 -10.28
N VAL A 355 10.90 8.14 -10.79
CA VAL A 355 12.09 7.37 -10.38
C VAL A 355 13.36 8.17 -10.64
N MET A 356 13.51 8.74 -11.85
CA MET A 356 14.71 9.51 -12.21
C MET A 356 14.83 10.79 -11.38
N ASP A 357 13.76 11.53 -11.15
CA ASP A 357 13.75 12.72 -10.26
C ASP A 357 14.26 12.35 -8.85
N MET A 358 13.85 11.20 -8.32
CA MET A 358 14.34 10.72 -7.02
C MET A 358 15.84 10.38 -7.05
N VAL A 359 16.32 9.75 -8.11
CA VAL A 359 17.73 9.38 -8.25
C VAL A 359 18.61 10.61 -8.43
N GLU A 360 18.20 11.53 -9.32
CA GLU A 360 18.92 12.78 -9.56
C GLU A 360 19.05 13.60 -8.26
N GLU A 361 17.95 13.84 -7.55
CA GLU A 361 17.97 14.58 -6.28
C GLU A 361 18.77 13.84 -5.19
N TYR A 362 18.72 12.50 -5.16
CA TYR A 362 19.54 11.72 -4.22
C TYR A 362 21.05 12.00 -4.44
N LEU A 363 21.49 11.96 -5.69
CA LEU A 363 22.90 12.20 -6.03
C LEU A 363 23.31 13.61 -5.65
N GLU A 364 22.52 14.63 -6.00
CA GLU A 364 22.77 16.04 -5.63
C GLU A 364 22.92 16.20 -4.11
N VAL A 365 22.06 15.57 -3.32
CA VAL A 365 22.11 15.68 -1.85
C VAL A 365 23.35 14.99 -1.29
N VAL A 366 23.68 13.79 -1.77
CA VAL A 366 24.85 13.04 -1.28
C VAL A 366 26.14 13.77 -1.64
N GLU A 367 26.25 14.30 -2.85
CA GLU A 367 27.41 15.12 -3.27
C GLU A 367 27.52 16.40 -2.44
N GLY A 368 26.41 17.09 -2.19
CA GLY A 368 26.37 18.28 -1.34
C GLY A 368 26.83 18.02 0.11
N LEU A 369 26.34 16.89 0.69
CA LEU A 369 26.79 16.47 2.03
C LEU A 369 28.28 16.12 2.07
N ALA A 370 28.78 15.39 1.06
CA ALA A 370 30.22 15.08 0.97
C ALA A 370 31.07 16.33 0.81
N ALA A 371 30.65 17.29 -0.02
CA ALA A 371 31.36 18.57 -0.20
C ALA A 371 31.40 19.39 1.10
N SER A 372 30.36 19.34 1.93
CA SER A 372 30.33 20.06 3.20
C SER A 372 31.37 19.57 4.23
N LEU A 373 31.86 18.33 4.10
CA LEU A 373 32.91 17.78 4.95
C LEU A 373 34.32 18.28 4.56
N HIS A 374 34.47 18.82 3.35
CA HIS A 374 35.77 19.25 2.80
C HIS A 374 35.85 20.77 2.59
N ALA A 375 34.82 21.53 2.99
CA ALA A 375 34.73 22.97 2.77
C ALA A 375 35.77 23.80 3.60
N ASP A 376 36.36 23.17 4.64
CA ASP A 376 37.34 23.82 5.54
C ASP A 376 38.74 23.15 5.51
N ALA A 377 39.08 22.38 4.46
CA ALA A 377 40.39 21.73 4.31
C ALA A 377 41.31 22.45 3.31
#